data_0f2e3f307976c42aab321d7b51664714
#
_entry.id   0f2e3f307976c42aab321d7b51664714
#
_cell.length_a   1.000
_cell.length_b   1.000
_cell.length_c   1.000
_cell.angle_alpha   90.00
_cell.angle_beta   90.00
_cell.angle_gamma   90.00
#
_symmetry.space_group_name_H-M   'P 1'
#
loop_
_entity.id
_entity.type
_entity.pdbx_description
1 polymer ?
#
loop_
_entity_poly.entity_id
_entity_poly.type
_entity_poly.pdbx_seq_one_letter_code
_entity_poly.pdbx_strand_id
1 'polypeptide(L)'
;SIAELLKKVDCIMLETNDGNLHLEQAIEVLKSGKPMFIDKPVAADLVDAIAIFKLADQYNVPIFSSSALRFVPKNVELRNGKYGKVLGADCYSPAPSEPSHPDFSWYGIHGVEILYTIMGTGCKEVARMSSEDTDVVIGLWEDGRLGTFRGNRTGKHIYGGTVICDSGAVIAGGYEGYACLLTEILKFFKTKQVPVSEAETLELFTFMAASNESKRLGGKPVSMKQTFEKAEKQAQKKMSKLK
;
A
#
# COMPACT_ATOMS: atom_id res chain seq x y z
N SER A 1 -21.66 -13.64 -11.96
CA SER A 1 -20.84 -14.09 -10.83
C SER A 1 -19.37 -14.16 -11.21
N ILE A 2 -18.48 -14.16 -10.23
CA ILE A 2 -17.03 -14.39 -10.43
C ILE A 2 -16.82 -15.75 -11.13
N ALA A 3 -17.51 -16.81 -10.68
CA ALA A 3 -17.43 -18.14 -11.27
C ALA A 3 -17.74 -18.16 -12.78
N GLU A 4 -18.71 -17.40 -13.24
CA GLU A 4 -19.02 -17.30 -14.68
C GLU A 4 -17.98 -16.48 -15.45
N LEU A 5 -17.42 -15.43 -14.84
CA LEU A 5 -16.35 -14.63 -15.43
C LEU A 5 -15.08 -15.48 -15.63
N LEU A 6 -14.70 -16.26 -14.62
CA LEU A 6 -13.51 -17.10 -14.64
C LEU A 6 -13.47 -18.12 -15.76
N LYS A 7 -14.63 -18.52 -16.30
CA LYS A 7 -14.72 -19.42 -17.48
C LYS A 7 -14.36 -18.74 -18.80
N LYS A 8 -14.31 -17.40 -18.83
CA LYS A 8 -14.25 -16.62 -20.08
C LYS A 8 -12.97 -15.78 -20.22
N VAL A 9 -12.15 -15.70 -19.17
CA VAL A 9 -10.99 -14.79 -19.12
C VAL A 9 -9.74 -15.51 -18.62
N ASP A 10 -8.55 -14.98 -18.95
CA ASP A 10 -7.25 -15.56 -18.57
C ASP A 10 -6.61 -14.87 -17.38
N CYS A 11 -7.08 -13.66 -17.02
CA CYS A 11 -6.59 -12.87 -15.90
C CYS A 11 -7.72 -12.00 -15.34
N ILE A 12 -7.55 -11.54 -14.11
CA ILE A 12 -8.58 -10.77 -13.39
C ILE A 12 -8.01 -9.43 -12.93
N MET A 13 -8.81 -8.38 -13.13
CA MET A 13 -8.69 -7.13 -12.39
C MET A 13 -9.82 -7.09 -11.35
N LEU A 14 -9.47 -7.16 -10.07
CA LEU A 14 -10.43 -7.03 -8.97
C LEU A 14 -10.48 -5.56 -8.56
N GLU A 15 -11.55 -4.88 -8.94
CA GLU A 15 -11.71 -3.43 -8.78
C GLU A 15 -12.94 -3.05 -7.93
N THR A 16 -13.32 -3.93 -7.02
CA THR A 16 -14.35 -3.63 -6.02
C THR A 16 -13.87 -2.47 -5.17
N ASN A 17 -14.69 -1.43 -5.05
CA ASN A 17 -14.31 -0.22 -4.34
C ASN A 17 -14.11 -0.42 -2.83
N ASP A 18 -14.81 -1.40 -2.23
CA ASP A 18 -14.75 -1.74 -0.80
C ASP A 18 -13.71 -2.86 -0.56
N GLY A 19 -12.57 -2.51 0.02
CA GLY A 19 -11.50 -3.43 0.37
C GLY A 19 -11.89 -4.54 1.37
N ASN A 20 -12.99 -4.37 2.11
CA ASN A 20 -13.52 -5.42 3.02
C ASN A 20 -14.01 -6.67 2.25
N LEU A 21 -14.37 -6.53 0.99
CA LEU A 21 -14.85 -7.63 0.14
C LEU A 21 -13.72 -8.37 -0.58
N HIS A 22 -12.52 -7.78 -0.65
CA HIS A 22 -11.43 -8.30 -1.48
C HIS A 22 -10.97 -9.69 -1.07
N LEU A 23 -10.87 -10.00 0.24
CA LEU A 23 -10.45 -11.33 0.67
C LEU A 23 -11.41 -12.42 0.17
N GLU A 24 -12.71 -12.24 0.33
CA GLU A 24 -13.73 -13.21 -0.11
C GLU A 24 -13.68 -13.40 -1.64
N GLN A 25 -13.64 -12.31 -2.38
CA GLN A 25 -13.61 -12.32 -3.85
C GLN A 25 -12.29 -12.89 -4.38
N ALA A 26 -11.15 -12.55 -3.76
CA ALA A 26 -9.84 -13.05 -4.15
C ALA A 26 -9.72 -14.57 -4.00
N ILE A 27 -10.30 -15.17 -2.96
CA ILE A 27 -10.28 -16.63 -2.73
C ILE A 27 -10.83 -17.38 -3.96
N GLU A 28 -11.94 -16.92 -4.52
CA GLU A 28 -12.55 -17.56 -5.68
C GLU A 28 -11.63 -17.49 -6.92
N VAL A 29 -10.99 -16.33 -7.14
CA VAL A 29 -10.04 -16.12 -8.22
C VAL A 29 -8.77 -16.96 -8.02
N LEU A 30 -8.19 -16.95 -6.82
CA LEU A 30 -6.96 -17.68 -6.47
C LEU A 30 -7.13 -19.20 -6.69
N LYS A 31 -8.29 -19.77 -6.31
CA LYS A 31 -8.63 -21.18 -6.55
C LYS A 31 -8.67 -21.53 -8.05
N SER A 32 -8.91 -20.56 -8.92
CA SER A 32 -8.92 -20.78 -10.37
C SER A 32 -7.52 -20.78 -11.00
N GLY A 33 -6.47 -20.40 -10.28
CA GLY A 33 -5.11 -20.31 -10.77
C GLY A 33 -4.82 -19.11 -11.68
N LYS A 34 -5.75 -18.15 -11.80
CA LYS A 34 -5.60 -17.01 -12.71
C LYS A 34 -4.88 -15.84 -12.05
N PRO A 35 -3.88 -15.23 -12.72
CA PRO A 35 -3.19 -14.05 -12.20
C PRO A 35 -4.17 -12.91 -12.00
N MET A 36 -3.94 -12.14 -10.93
CA MET A 36 -4.87 -11.11 -10.51
C MET A 36 -4.16 -9.81 -10.13
N PHE A 37 -4.64 -8.70 -10.68
CA PHE A 37 -4.43 -7.37 -10.11
C PHE A 37 -5.58 -7.06 -9.17
N ILE A 38 -5.27 -6.52 -7.99
CA ILE A 38 -6.26 -6.04 -7.02
C ILE A 38 -6.08 -4.55 -6.89
N ASP A 39 -7.13 -3.76 -7.16
CA ASP A 39 -7.05 -2.31 -6.95
C ASP A 39 -6.79 -1.98 -5.47
N LYS A 40 -6.21 -0.83 -5.23
CA LYS A 40 -5.95 -0.35 -3.87
C LYS A 40 -7.28 -0.01 -3.13
N PRO A 41 -7.35 -0.32 -1.88
CA PRO A 41 -6.42 -1.12 -1.08
C PRO A 41 -6.52 -2.61 -1.40
N VAL A 42 -5.42 -3.36 -1.33
CA VAL A 42 -5.46 -4.83 -1.53
C VAL A 42 -6.45 -5.52 -0.59
N ALA A 43 -6.68 -4.94 0.57
CA ALA A 43 -7.71 -5.27 1.55
C ALA A 43 -7.99 -4.04 2.41
N ALA A 44 -9.07 -4.04 3.19
CA ALA A 44 -9.35 -2.94 4.11
C ALA A 44 -8.31 -2.85 5.24
N ASP A 45 -7.77 -3.96 5.71
CA ASP A 45 -6.82 -4.02 6.82
C ASP A 45 -5.61 -4.94 6.56
N LEU A 46 -4.61 -4.86 7.44
CA LEU A 46 -3.38 -5.65 7.35
C LEU A 46 -3.63 -7.15 7.50
N VAL A 47 -4.60 -7.57 8.30
CA VAL A 47 -4.89 -9.00 8.54
C VAL A 47 -5.37 -9.66 7.25
N ASP A 48 -6.29 -9.02 6.55
CA ASP A 48 -6.83 -9.50 5.28
C ASP A 48 -5.81 -9.38 4.15
N ALA A 49 -5.00 -8.33 4.14
CA ALA A 49 -3.90 -8.20 3.20
C ALA A 49 -2.90 -9.38 3.32
N ILE A 50 -2.47 -9.73 4.54
CA ILE A 50 -1.62 -10.90 4.79
C ILE A 50 -2.32 -12.19 4.35
N ALA A 51 -3.62 -12.34 4.64
CA ALA A 51 -4.35 -13.54 4.25
C ALA A 51 -4.44 -13.70 2.72
N ILE A 52 -4.66 -12.62 1.98
CA ILE A 52 -4.71 -12.65 0.50
C ILE A 52 -3.36 -13.10 -0.07
N PHE A 53 -2.24 -12.53 0.37
CA PHE A 53 -0.92 -12.93 -0.13
C PHE A 53 -0.56 -14.36 0.24
N LYS A 54 -0.79 -14.79 1.49
CA LYS A 54 -0.57 -16.20 1.90
C LYS A 54 -1.42 -17.20 1.11
N LEU A 55 -2.64 -16.82 0.75
CA LEU A 55 -3.48 -17.65 -0.14
C LEU A 55 -2.97 -17.64 -1.57
N ALA A 56 -2.49 -16.51 -2.06
CA ALA A 56 -1.86 -16.43 -3.38
C ALA A 56 -0.64 -17.35 -3.48
N ASP A 57 0.20 -17.38 -2.46
CA ASP A 57 1.34 -18.32 -2.35
C ASP A 57 0.87 -19.78 -2.31
N GLN A 58 -0.13 -20.07 -1.47
CA GLN A 58 -0.69 -21.42 -1.34
C GLN A 58 -1.23 -21.96 -2.68
N TYR A 59 -1.85 -21.11 -3.48
CA TYR A 59 -2.39 -21.48 -4.80
C TYR A 59 -1.38 -21.27 -5.94
N ASN A 60 -0.16 -20.75 -5.62
CA ASN A 60 0.88 -20.41 -6.60
C ASN A 60 0.36 -19.47 -7.72
N VAL A 61 -0.39 -18.45 -7.33
CA VAL A 61 -0.98 -17.45 -8.21
C VAL A 61 -0.29 -16.12 -8.04
N PRO A 62 0.33 -15.55 -9.08
CA PRO A 62 0.92 -14.22 -8.99
C PRO A 62 -0.18 -13.16 -8.87
N ILE A 63 -0.03 -12.28 -7.89
CA ILE A 63 -0.88 -11.12 -7.66
C ILE A 63 -0.07 -9.88 -7.37
N PHE A 64 -0.63 -8.70 -7.59
CA PHE A 64 -0.14 -7.46 -7.01
C PHE A 64 -1.26 -6.43 -6.86
N SER A 65 -1.00 -5.44 -6.02
CA SER A 65 -1.85 -4.26 -5.83
C SER A 65 -0.98 -3.02 -5.82
N SER A 66 -1.48 -1.91 -6.31
CA SER A 66 -0.76 -0.64 -6.28
C SER A 66 -1.67 0.55 -6.55
N SER A 67 -1.29 1.71 -6.04
CA SER A 67 -1.78 3.00 -6.51
C SER A 67 -1.11 3.41 -7.82
N ALA A 68 -1.83 4.13 -8.68
CA ALA A 68 -1.25 4.74 -9.87
C ALA A 68 -0.08 5.69 -9.56
N LEU A 69 -0.05 6.28 -8.37
CA LEU A 69 0.99 7.21 -7.93
C LEU A 69 2.39 6.57 -7.79
N ARG A 70 2.45 5.24 -7.62
CA ARG A 70 3.72 4.49 -7.63
C ARG A 70 4.45 4.62 -8.96
N PHE A 71 3.72 4.56 -10.06
CA PHE A 71 4.27 4.48 -11.42
C PHE A 71 4.34 5.84 -12.12
N VAL A 72 4.06 6.93 -11.41
CA VAL A 72 4.33 8.28 -11.93
C VAL A 72 5.82 8.40 -12.26
N PRO A 73 6.20 8.83 -13.48
CA PRO A 73 7.59 8.82 -13.93
C PRO A 73 8.55 9.48 -12.95
N LYS A 74 8.17 10.60 -12.36
CA LYS A 74 8.98 11.32 -11.38
C LYS A 74 9.27 10.50 -10.13
N ASN A 75 8.30 9.74 -9.63
CA ASN A 75 8.45 8.89 -8.45
C ASN A 75 9.35 7.67 -8.75
N VAL A 76 9.20 7.09 -9.94
CA VAL A 76 10.08 6.01 -10.43
C VAL A 76 11.52 6.51 -10.61
N GLU A 77 11.72 7.71 -11.16
CA GLU A 77 13.04 8.34 -11.31
C GLU A 77 13.71 8.58 -9.95
N LEU A 78 12.96 9.05 -8.94
CA LEU A 78 13.44 9.22 -7.56
C LEU A 78 13.86 7.89 -6.95
N ARG A 79 13.02 6.86 -7.07
CA ARG A 79 13.32 5.49 -6.62
C ARG A 79 14.61 4.95 -7.23
N ASN A 80 14.83 5.22 -8.53
CA ASN A 80 15.98 4.74 -9.29
C ASN A 80 17.25 5.61 -9.13
N GLY A 81 17.22 6.61 -8.24
CA GLY A 81 18.39 7.42 -7.92
C GLY A 81 18.77 8.47 -8.96
N LYS A 82 17.88 8.82 -9.90
CA LYS A 82 18.17 9.85 -10.93
C LYS A 82 18.56 11.21 -10.33
N TYR A 83 18.09 11.49 -9.12
CA TYR A 83 18.35 12.75 -8.40
C TYR A 83 19.29 12.57 -7.20
N GLY A 84 20.11 11.51 -7.21
CA GLY A 84 21.02 11.19 -6.12
C GLY A 84 20.39 10.27 -5.05
N LYS A 85 21.13 10.06 -3.96
CA LYS A 85 20.69 9.22 -2.85
C LYS A 85 19.59 9.91 -2.06
N VAL A 86 18.48 9.21 -1.85
CA VAL A 86 17.38 9.69 -1.01
C VAL A 86 17.81 9.68 0.45
N LEU A 87 17.75 10.83 1.12
CA LEU A 87 18.06 11.03 2.53
C LEU A 87 16.80 11.08 3.40
N GLY A 88 15.64 11.40 2.81
CA GLY A 88 14.35 11.46 3.45
C GLY A 88 13.27 11.93 2.49
N ALA A 89 12.00 11.75 2.86
CA ALA A 89 10.87 12.20 2.05
C ALA A 89 9.68 12.63 2.92
N ASP A 90 9.01 13.70 2.52
CA ASP A 90 7.80 14.23 3.13
C ASP A 90 6.67 14.14 2.10
N CYS A 91 5.81 13.13 2.22
CA CYS A 91 4.74 12.86 1.25
C CYS A 91 3.36 13.22 1.80
N TYR A 92 2.43 13.55 0.91
CA TYR A 92 1.07 13.91 1.30
C TYR A 92 0.03 13.41 0.30
N SER A 93 -1.18 13.17 0.83
CA SER A 93 -2.38 12.92 0.05
C SER A 93 -3.64 13.34 0.81
N PRO A 94 -4.82 13.37 0.17
CA PRO A 94 -6.08 13.35 0.88
C PRO A 94 -6.15 12.11 1.78
N ALA A 95 -6.82 12.24 2.93
CA ALA A 95 -7.10 11.12 3.81
C ALA A 95 -8.48 11.32 4.49
N PRO A 96 -9.56 11.47 3.70
CA PRO A 96 -10.89 11.55 4.28
C PRO A 96 -11.18 10.28 5.08
N SER A 97 -11.89 10.44 6.19
CA SER A 97 -12.33 9.32 7.01
C SER A 97 -13.43 8.55 6.28
N GLU A 98 -13.31 7.23 6.26
CA GLU A 98 -14.37 6.32 5.81
C GLU A 98 -14.66 5.35 6.96
N PRO A 99 -15.88 5.39 7.56
CA PRO A 99 -16.18 4.61 8.75
C PRO A 99 -16.03 3.09 8.60
N SER A 100 -16.13 2.57 7.38
CA SER A 100 -15.98 1.15 7.08
C SER A 100 -14.53 0.68 6.98
N HIS A 101 -13.56 1.61 6.95
CA HIS A 101 -12.14 1.32 6.75
C HIS A 101 -11.27 1.93 7.86
N PRO A 102 -10.10 1.33 8.16
CA PRO A 102 -9.07 1.99 8.94
C PRO A 102 -8.63 3.32 8.30
N ASP A 103 -8.24 4.30 9.11
CA ASP A 103 -8.08 5.72 8.74
C ASP A 103 -7.42 5.98 7.38
N PHE A 104 -6.37 5.26 7.01
CA PHE A 104 -5.62 5.54 5.79
C PHE A 104 -5.91 4.59 4.63
N SER A 105 -6.61 3.48 4.87
CA SER A 105 -6.84 2.47 3.85
C SER A 105 -7.70 2.97 2.69
N TRP A 106 -8.58 3.95 2.92
CA TRP A 106 -9.47 4.48 1.88
C TRP A 106 -8.75 5.38 0.87
N TYR A 107 -8.11 6.45 1.34
CA TYR A 107 -7.42 7.44 0.48
C TYR A 107 -6.00 7.76 0.91
N GLY A 108 -5.68 7.72 2.21
CA GLY A 108 -4.35 7.99 2.72
C GLY A 108 -3.28 7.06 2.16
N ILE A 109 -3.68 5.85 1.78
CA ILE A 109 -2.82 4.86 1.12
C ILE A 109 -2.06 5.43 -0.09
N HIS A 110 -2.63 6.37 -0.82
CA HIS A 110 -1.98 6.99 -1.98
C HIS A 110 -0.70 7.74 -1.61
N GLY A 111 -0.72 8.51 -0.53
CA GLY A 111 0.47 9.23 -0.05
C GLY A 111 1.49 8.30 0.60
N VAL A 112 1.01 7.26 1.29
CA VAL A 112 1.89 6.21 1.83
C VAL A 112 2.56 5.44 0.68
N GLU A 113 1.83 5.18 -0.41
CA GLU A 113 2.39 4.55 -1.62
C GLU A 113 3.50 5.40 -2.26
N ILE A 114 3.32 6.74 -2.37
CA ILE A 114 4.39 7.65 -2.82
C ILE A 114 5.61 7.53 -1.90
N LEU A 115 5.39 7.58 -0.58
CA LEU A 115 6.46 7.48 0.41
C LEU A 115 7.26 6.19 0.25
N TYR A 116 6.58 5.03 0.17
CA TYR A 116 7.23 3.74 0.01
C TYR A 116 7.88 3.56 -1.37
N THR A 117 7.30 4.14 -2.42
CA THR A 117 7.94 4.16 -3.74
C THR A 117 9.32 4.81 -3.67
N ILE A 118 9.45 5.92 -2.94
CA ILE A 118 10.67 6.72 -2.87
C ILE A 118 11.65 6.19 -1.82
N MET A 119 11.14 5.88 -0.61
CA MET A 119 11.97 5.47 0.52
C MET A 119 12.35 3.98 0.48
N GLY A 120 11.54 3.15 -0.20
CA GLY A 120 11.66 1.69 -0.13
C GLY A 120 11.20 1.12 1.21
N THR A 121 11.41 -0.18 1.38
CA THR A 121 11.15 -0.92 2.63
C THR A 121 12.19 -0.62 3.71
N GLY A 122 11.96 -1.14 4.93
CA GLY A 122 12.88 -1.03 6.07
C GLY A 122 12.44 -0.01 7.12
N CYS A 123 11.18 0.42 7.13
CA CYS A 123 10.64 1.19 8.24
C CYS A 123 10.54 0.31 9.49
N LYS A 124 11.14 0.74 10.60
CA LYS A 124 11.15 -0.05 11.86
C LYS A 124 10.16 0.44 12.91
N GLU A 125 9.82 1.72 12.88
CA GLU A 125 8.98 2.36 13.89
C GLU A 125 8.25 3.55 13.31
N VAL A 126 7.03 3.82 13.77
CA VAL A 126 6.22 4.98 13.38
C VAL A 126 5.64 5.69 14.60
N ALA A 127 5.48 7.01 14.51
CA ALA A 127 4.72 7.83 15.44
C ALA A 127 3.74 8.71 14.67
N ARG A 128 2.51 8.90 15.20
CA ARG A 128 1.46 9.69 14.55
C ARG A 128 0.94 10.78 15.47
N MET A 129 0.90 11.99 14.95
CA MET A 129 0.19 13.12 15.55
C MET A 129 -1.06 13.42 14.70
N SER A 130 -2.18 13.65 15.37
CA SER A 130 -3.47 13.87 14.72
C SER A 130 -4.15 15.14 15.24
N SER A 131 -4.76 15.88 14.33
CA SER A 131 -5.74 16.92 14.61
C SER A 131 -7.08 16.56 13.96
N GLU A 132 -8.07 17.44 14.05
CA GLU A 132 -9.36 17.23 13.38
C GLU A 132 -9.21 17.06 11.86
N ASP A 133 -8.40 17.91 11.22
CA ASP A 133 -8.27 17.99 9.76
C ASP A 133 -7.05 17.30 9.18
N THR A 134 -6.08 16.94 10.01
CA THR A 134 -4.77 16.48 9.51
C THR A 134 -4.15 15.44 10.41
N ASP A 135 -3.53 14.46 9.76
CA ASP A 135 -2.61 13.53 10.40
C ASP A 135 -1.20 13.73 9.87
N VAL A 136 -0.19 13.59 10.74
CA VAL A 136 1.20 13.47 10.34
C VAL A 136 1.77 12.20 10.97
N VAL A 137 2.30 11.32 10.13
CA VAL A 137 3.01 10.10 10.55
C VAL A 137 4.48 10.30 10.23
N ILE A 138 5.35 10.00 11.20
CA ILE A 138 6.80 9.97 11.04
C ILE A 138 7.23 8.52 11.13
N GLY A 139 7.90 8.02 10.11
CA GLY A 139 8.53 6.70 10.08
C GLY A 139 10.05 6.82 10.22
N LEU A 140 10.65 5.94 11.02
CA LEU A 140 12.09 5.78 11.15
C LEU A 140 12.52 4.50 10.45
N TRP A 141 13.38 4.61 9.43
CA TRP A 141 13.96 3.48 8.69
C TRP A 141 15.17 2.88 9.40
N GLU A 142 15.49 1.64 9.13
CA GLU A 142 16.62 0.91 9.71
C GLU A 142 17.97 1.59 9.46
N ASP A 143 18.12 2.24 8.31
CA ASP A 143 19.32 3.00 7.92
C ASP A 143 19.40 4.42 8.53
N GLY A 144 18.45 4.78 9.40
CA GLY A 144 18.38 6.05 10.10
C GLY A 144 17.64 7.16 9.34
N ARG A 145 17.18 6.93 8.10
CA ARG A 145 16.37 7.91 7.37
C ARG A 145 15.02 8.11 8.05
N LEU A 146 14.48 9.33 7.93
CA LEU A 146 13.12 9.66 8.31
C LEU A 146 12.29 9.90 7.05
N GLY A 147 11.06 9.38 7.08
CA GLY A 147 10.06 9.67 6.07
C GLY A 147 8.74 10.07 6.74
N THR A 148 8.02 11.02 6.16
CA THR A 148 6.75 11.48 6.71
C THR A 148 5.60 11.28 5.72
N PHE A 149 4.43 10.98 6.26
CA PHE A 149 3.18 11.02 5.55
C PHE A 149 2.24 12.03 6.19
N ARG A 150 1.73 12.97 5.40
CA ARG A 150 0.67 13.91 5.80
C ARG A 150 -0.62 13.56 5.09
N GLY A 151 -1.64 13.18 5.87
CA GLY A 151 -3.00 12.96 5.39
C GLY A 151 -3.89 14.15 5.71
N ASN A 152 -4.51 14.78 4.70
CA ASN A 152 -5.42 15.92 4.90
C ASN A 152 -6.87 15.47 4.67
N ARG A 153 -7.78 15.82 5.61
CA ARG A 153 -9.22 15.52 5.50
C ARG A 153 -10.00 16.61 4.80
N THR A 154 -9.50 17.82 4.85
CA THR A 154 -10.12 19.04 4.32
C THR A 154 -9.26 19.67 3.24
N GLY A 155 -9.85 20.60 2.47
CA GLY A 155 -9.17 21.31 1.40
C GLY A 155 -9.16 20.59 0.06
N LYS A 156 -8.36 21.09 -0.87
CA LYS A 156 -8.21 20.50 -2.20
C LYS A 156 -7.48 19.17 -2.13
N HIS A 157 -7.96 18.18 -2.88
CA HIS A 157 -7.29 16.90 -3.04
C HIS A 157 -5.98 17.07 -3.83
N ILE A 158 -4.86 17.00 -3.12
CA ILE A 158 -3.51 17.11 -3.70
C ILE A 158 -2.68 15.90 -3.31
N TYR A 159 -1.78 15.50 -4.20
CA TYR A 159 -0.85 14.38 -4.03
C TYR A 159 0.56 14.84 -4.35
N GLY A 160 1.56 14.32 -3.65
CA GLY A 160 2.94 14.64 -3.91
C GLY A 160 3.83 14.57 -2.67
N GLY A 161 4.89 15.33 -2.70
CA GLY A 161 5.84 15.40 -1.59
C GLY A 161 7.09 16.21 -1.93
N THR A 162 7.96 16.35 -0.93
CA THR A 162 9.32 16.86 -1.07
C THR A 162 10.30 15.77 -0.66
N VAL A 163 11.26 15.48 -1.52
CA VAL A 163 12.28 14.45 -1.28
C VAL A 163 13.63 15.13 -1.09
N ILE A 164 14.29 14.83 -0.01
CA ILE A 164 15.64 15.32 0.27
C ILE A 164 16.63 14.29 -0.28
N CYS A 165 17.36 14.67 -1.28
CA CYS A 165 18.46 13.90 -1.85
C CYS A 165 19.81 14.55 -1.48
N ASP A 166 20.89 13.80 -1.61
CA ASP A 166 22.25 14.35 -1.43
C ASP A 166 22.59 15.46 -2.44
N SER A 167 21.89 15.51 -3.59
CA SER A 167 22.00 16.59 -4.58
C SER A 167 21.10 17.80 -4.31
N GLY A 168 20.20 17.76 -3.32
CA GLY A 168 19.25 18.82 -2.99
C GLY A 168 17.81 18.34 -2.85
N ALA A 169 16.87 19.27 -2.77
CA ALA A 169 15.46 18.98 -2.63
C ALA A 169 14.78 18.78 -4.00
N VAL A 170 13.95 17.74 -4.13
CA VAL A 170 13.25 17.39 -5.36
C VAL A 170 11.76 17.23 -5.05
N ILE A 171 10.89 17.78 -5.89
CA ILE A 171 9.44 17.60 -5.74
C ILE A 171 9.04 16.25 -6.31
N ALA A 172 8.33 15.44 -5.51
CA ALA A 172 7.75 14.17 -5.95
C ALA A 172 6.58 14.40 -6.93
N GLY A 173 6.35 13.42 -7.81
CA GLY A 173 5.23 13.47 -8.75
C GLY A 173 3.88 13.30 -8.06
N GLY A 174 2.89 14.07 -8.51
CA GLY A 174 1.49 13.94 -8.12
C GLY A 174 0.71 13.02 -9.08
N TYR A 175 -0.62 13.09 -9.03
CA TYR A 175 -1.46 12.25 -9.88
C TYR A 175 -1.43 12.70 -11.35
N GLU A 176 -1.07 11.79 -12.24
CA GLU A 176 -0.95 11.99 -13.69
C GLU A 176 -1.87 11.02 -14.49
N GLY A 177 -2.89 10.44 -13.85
CA GLY A 177 -3.79 9.47 -14.47
C GLY A 177 -3.35 8.02 -14.29
N TYR A 178 -4.02 7.10 -14.98
CA TYR A 178 -3.83 5.65 -14.80
C TYR A 178 -2.93 4.99 -15.86
N ALA A 179 -2.50 5.70 -16.90
CA ALA A 179 -1.79 5.11 -18.04
C ALA A 179 -0.54 4.31 -17.61
N CYS A 180 0.25 4.84 -16.69
CA CYS A 180 1.45 4.17 -16.20
C CYS A 180 1.14 2.90 -15.41
N LEU A 181 0.11 2.92 -14.54
CA LEU A 181 -0.36 1.73 -13.82
C LEU A 181 -0.88 0.67 -14.80
N LEU A 182 -1.73 1.05 -15.75
CA LEU A 182 -2.28 0.13 -16.75
C LEU A 182 -1.18 -0.53 -17.59
N THR A 183 -0.13 0.20 -17.91
CA THR A 183 1.05 -0.35 -18.61
C THR A 183 1.69 -1.48 -17.79
N GLU A 184 1.89 -1.28 -16.49
CA GLU A 184 2.48 -2.30 -15.62
C GLU A 184 1.51 -3.49 -15.38
N ILE A 185 0.20 -3.25 -15.28
CA ILE A 185 -0.81 -4.32 -15.22
C ILE A 185 -0.76 -5.19 -16.48
N LEU A 186 -0.73 -4.58 -17.67
CA LEU A 186 -0.65 -5.32 -18.94
C LEU A 186 0.66 -6.10 -19.06
N LYS A 187 1.78 -5.51 -18.63
CA LYS A 187 3.08 -6.19 -18.58
C LYS A 187 3.05 -7.38 -17.62
N PHE A 188 2.50 -7.19 -16.42
CA PHE A 188 2.32 -8.27 -15.43
C PHE A 188 1.49 -9.43 -16.01
N PHE A 189 0.34 -9.16 -16.63
CA PHE A 189 -0.48 -10.22 -17.21
C PHE A 189 0.21 -10.97 -18.35
N LYS A 190 1.05 -10.29 -19.13
CA LYS A 190 1.84 -10.93 -20.21
C LYS A 190 3.00 -11.77 -19.69
N THR A 191 3.73 -11.24 -18.71
CA THR A 191 5.02 -11.81 -18.27
C THR A 191 4.93 -12.62 -16.98
N LYS A 192 3.87 -12.44 -16.18
CA LYS A 192 3.70 -12.93 -14.81
C LYS A 192 4.72 -12.36 -13.82
N GLN A 193 5.52 -11.37 -14.23
CA GLN A 193 6.45 -10.68 -13.36
C GLN A 193 5.71 -9.64 -12.53
N VAL A 194 5.74 -9.80 -11.22
CA VAL A 194 5.07 -8.92 -10.24
C VAL A 194 5.87 -7.61 -10.11
N PRO A 195 5.27 -6.44 -10.41
CA PRO A 195 6.01 -5.17 -10.38
C PRO A 195 6.19 -4.58 -8.98
N VAL A 196 5.38 -5.01 -8.02
CA VAL A 196 5.44 -4.60 -6.60
C VAL A 196 5.44 -5.86 -5.76
N SER A 197 6.49 -6.06 -4.97
CA SER A 197 6.60 -7.25 -4.13
C SER A 197 5.55 -7.29 -3.02
N GLU A 198 5.17 -8.50 -2.61
CA GLU A 198 4.37 -8.74 -1.42
C GLU A 198 4.94 -8.01 -0.21
N ALA A 199 6.26 -8.16 0.03
CA ALA A 199 6.95 -7.55 1.16
C ALA A 199 6.75 -6.03 1.21
N GLU A 200 6.86 -5.34 0.07
CA GLU A 200 6.65 -3.90 -0.01
C GLU A 200 5.19 -3.52 0.26
N THR A 201 4.23 -4.26 -0.30
CA THR A 201 2.81 -4.03 -0.06
C THR A 201 2.44 -4.28 1.41
N LEU A 202 2.91 -5.36 2.00
CA LEU A 202 2.62 -5.69 3.40
C LEU A 202 3.31 -4.73 4.39
N GLU A 203 4.51 -4.22 4.07
CA GLU A 203 5.16 -3.23 4.91
C GLU A 203 4.41 -1.90 4.88
N LEU A 204 3.94 -1.47 3.71
CA LEU A 204 3.08 -0.29 3.55
C LEU A 204 1.80 -0.42 4.40
N PHE A 205 1.13 -1.57 4.36
CA PHE A 205 -0.03 -1.85 5.20
C PHE A 205 0.30 -1.87 6.69
N THR A 206 1.47 -2.40 7.04
CA THR A 206 1.97 -2.39 8.41
C THR A 206 2.22 -0.98 8.91
N PHE A 207 2.76 -0.09 8.07
CA PHE A 207 2.93 1.33 8.38
C PHE A 207 1.59 2.00 8.71
N MET A 208 0.56 1.76 7.91
CA MET A 208 -0.78 2.29 8.19
C MET A 208 -1.38 1.71 9.48
N ALA A 209 -1.25 0.40 9.70
CA ALA A 209 -1.74 -0.26 10.92
C ALA A 209 -1.01 0.23 12.19
N ALA A 210 0.32 0.33 12.13
CA ALA A 210 1.13 0.85 13.23
C ALA A 210 0.84 2.34 13.51
N SER A 211 0.57 3.15 12.47
CA SER A 211 0.17 4.54 12.64
C SER A 211 -1.19 4.68 13.33
N ASN A 212 -2.14 3.79 13.04
CA ASN A 212 -3.44 3.77 13.73
C ASN A 212 -3.28 3.39 15.21
N GLU A 213 -2.41 2.44 15.51
CA GLU A 213 -2.09 2.08 16.89
C GLU A 213 -1.37 3.23 17.62
N SER A 214 -0.44 3.93 16.96
CA SER A 214 0.21 5.12 17.51
C SER A 214 -0.80 6.21 17.87
N LYS A 215 -1.77 6.49 16.98
CA LYS A 215 -2.88 7.40 17.28
C LYS A 215 -3.65 6.98 18.54
N ARG A 216 -4.01 5.69 18.62
CA ARG A 216 -4.72 5.13 19.79
C ARG A 216 -3.92 5.27 21.08
N LEU A 217 -2.59 5.23 21.01
CA LEU A 217 -1.66 5.39 22.13
C LEU A 217 -1.24 6.84 22.41
N GLY A 218 -1.93 7.82 21.79
CA GLY A 218 -1.66 9.24 22.00
C GLY A 218 -0.36 9.73 21.34
N GLY A 219 0.02 9.12 20.20
CA GLY A 219 1.20 9.51 19.41
C GLY A 219 2.50 8.80 19.82
N LYS A 220 2.43 7.81 20.70
CA LYS A 220 3.63 7.03 21.09
C LYS A 220 4.18 6.25 19.90
N PRO A 221 5.50 6.08 19.79
CA PRO A 221 6.12 5.24 18.79
C PRO A 221 5.63 3.79 18.86
N VAL A 222 5.42 3.19 17.70
CA VAL A 222 4.93 1.81 17.53
C VAL A 222 5.84 1.04 16.60
N SER A 223 6.26 -0.14 17.03
CA SER A 223 7.12 -1.03 16.26
C SER A 223 6.38 -1.67 15.07
N MET A 224 6.95 -1.53 13.88
CA MET A 224 6.48 -2.18 12.65
C MET A 224 6.49 -3.70 12.81
N LYS A 225 7.59 -4.27 13.30
CA LYS A 225 7.75 -5.72 13.51
C LYS A 225 6.65 -6.29 14.42
N GLN A 226 6.43 -5.68 15.59
CA GLN A 226 5.39 -6.16 16.53
C GLN A 226 3.99 -6.05 15.93
N THR A 227 3.72 -5.00 15.17
CA THR A 227 2.44 -4.81 14.49
C THR A 227 2.21 -5.90 13.46
N PHE A 228 3.20 -6.19 12.61
CA PHE A 228 3.14 -7.25 11.62
C PHE A 228 2.93 -8.64 12.26
N GLU A 229 3.75 -9.02 13.24
CA GLU A 229 3.67 -10.30 13.93
C GLU A 229 2.30 -10.53 14.59
N LYS A 230 1.70 -9.48 15.15
CA LYS A 230 0.34 -9.52 15.72
C LYS A 230 -0.70 -9.77 14.64
N ALA A 231 -0.64 -9.04 13.53
CA ALA A 231 -1.56 -9.19 12.41
C ALA A 231 -1.41 -10.55 11.72
N GLU A 232 -0.19 -11.05 11.57
CA GLU A 232 0.09 -12.36 10.97
C GLU A 232 -0.55 -13.51 11.77
N LYS A 233 -0.44 -13.49 13.10
CA LYS A 233 -1.13 -14.47 13.96
C LYS A 233 -2.65 -14.43 13.77
N GLN A 234 -3.22 -13.23 13.60
CA GLN A 234 -4.64 -13.08 13.35
C GLN A 234 -5.04 -13.60 11.96
N ALA A 235 -4.23 -13.31 10.93
CA ALA A 235 -4.45 -13.81 9.58
C ALA A 235 -4.42 -15.35 9.53
N GLN A 236 -3.44 -15.99 10.18
CA GLN A 236 -3.37 -17.45 10.28
C GLN A 236 -4.63 -18.05 10.91
N LYS A 237 -5.14 -17.43 12.00
CA LYS A 237 -6.38 -17.84 12.65
C LYS A 237 -7.60 -17.62 11.75
N LYS A 238 -7.64 -16.53 10.96
CA LYS A 238 -8.72 -16.27 10.00
C LYS A 238 -8.71 -17.31 8.89
N MET A 239 -7.55 -17.56 8.29
CA MET A 239 -7.38 -18.53 7.20
C MET A 239 -7.75 -19.97 7.60
N SER A 240 -7.51 -20.38 8.85
CA SER A 240 -7.91 -21.71 9.33
C SER A 240 -9.41 -21.95 9.32
N LYS A 241 -10.22 -20.88 9.25
CA LYS A 241 -11.70 -20.92 9.19
C LYS A 241 -12.23 -20.82 7.76
N LEU A 242 -11.37 -20.49 6.79
CA LEU A 242 -11.73 -20.36 5.36
C LEU A 242 -11.58 -21.68 4.58
N LYS A 243 -11.25 -22.78 5.27
CA LYS A 243 -11.10 -24.12 4.71
C LYS A 243 -12.43 -24.80 4.49
#